data_2632354b36f55711c5e4827aa05ca442
#
_entry.id   2632354b36f55711c5e4827aa05ca442
#
_cell.length_a   1.000
_cell.length_b   1.000
_cell.length_c   1.000
_cell.angle_alpha   90.00
_cell.angle_beta   90.00
_cell.angle_gamma   90.00
#
_symmetry.space_group_name_H-M   'P 1'
#
loop_
_entity.id
_entity.type
_entity.pdbx_description
1 polymer ?
#
loop_
_entity_poly.entity_id
_entity_poly.type
_entity_poly.pdbx_seq_one_letter_code
_entity_poly.pdbx_strand_id
1 'polypeptide(L)'
;KMIVGDITSLDLEDTFGKLAGTIDVVIGGPPCQGFSQKGQRKTIHDERNFLFKYYVSVVELVNPKYFVMENVPNLLTAEGGYFRHEIEELFNKLGYSLEYGVLNASDYGVPQNRRRAVIIGKLNGDAPKLPVPKRNDVTIWDAISDLAYLESGEGSEEQEYKYPAESDYEK
;
A
#
# COMPACT_ATOMS: atom_id res chain seq x y z
N LYS A 1 15.30 -6.01 11.06
CA LYS A 1 14.68 -6.52 12.29
C LYS A 1 13.17 -6.45 12.15
N MET A 2 12.45 -7.53 12.39
CA MET A 2 10.98 -7.54 12.41
C MET A 2 10.51 -7.27 13.84
N ILE A 3 9.49 -6.42 13.96
CA ILE A 3 8.77 -6.17 15.21
C ILE A 3 7.34 -6.65 14.99
N VAL A 4 6.87 -7.56 15.83
CA VAL A 4 5.51 -8.12 15.76
C VAL A 4 4.70 -7.53 16.91
N GLY A 5 3.59 -6.87 16.60
CA GLY A 5 2.71 -6.28 17.61
C GLY A 5 1.65 -5.38 16.99
N ASP A 6 0.71 -4.96 17.83
CA ASP A 6 -0.27 -3.94 17.47
C ASP A 6 0.39 -2.55 17.59
N ILE A 7 0.38 -1.77 16.53
CA ILE A 7 0.99 -0.44 16.49
C ILE A 7 0.38 0.51 17.53
N THR A 8 -0.88 0.31 17.90
CA THR A 8 -1.57 1.14 18.90
C THR A 8 -1.08 0.90 20.33
N SER A 9 -0.40 -0.23 20.54
CA SER A 9 0.17 -0.63 21.84
C SER A 9 1.68 -0.44 21.91
N LEU A 10 2.34 -0.02 20.82
CA LEU A 10 3.78 0.22 20.79
C LEU A 10 4.11 1.60 21.35
N ASP A 11 5.20 1.68 22.11
CA ASP A 11 5.90 2.94 22.32
C ASP A 11 6.64 3.29 21.00
N LEU A 12 6.08 4.25 20.27
CA LEU A 12 6.60 4.61 18.95
C LEU A 12 7.95 5.33 19.07
N GLU A 13 8.15 6.16 20.11
CA GLU A 13 9.41 6.88 20.32
C GLU A 13 10.56 5.91 20.61
N ASP A 14 10.38 4.98 21.54
CA ASP A 14 11.39 3.95 21.84
C ASP A 14 11.66 3.04 20.63
N THR A 15 10.61 2.75 19.88
CA THR A 15 10.70 1.81 18.73
C THR A 15 11.35 2.44 17.50
N PHE A 16 10.96 3.67 17.14
CA PHE A 16 11.30 4.31 15.87
C PHE A 16 12.18 5.56 16.02
N GLY A 17 12.18 6.26 17.18
CA GLY A 17 12.88 7.54 17.34
C GLY A 17 14.38 7.47 17.04
N LYS A 18 15.05 6.35 17.37
CA LYS A 18 16.47 6.11 17.05
C LYS A 18 16.77 5.94 15.55
N LEU A 19 15.73 5.84 14.70
CA LEU A 19 15.86 5.75 13.25
C LEU A 19 15.78 7.12 12.58
N ALA A 20 15.54 8.20 13.35
CA ALA A 20 15.43 9.57 12.84
C ALA A 20 16.60 9.95 11.93
N GLY A 21 16.29 10.38 10.71
CA GLY A 21 17.27 10.80 9.72
C GLY A 21 18.15 9.69 9.12
N THR A 22 17.96 8.43 9.51
CA THR A 22 18.75 7.30 8.98
C THR A 22 18.02 6.52 7.89
N ILE A 23 16.73 6.73 7.73
CA ILE A 23 15.85 6.03 6.78
C ILE A 23 15.50 6.99 5.63
N ASP A 24 15.70 6.55 4.40
CA ASP A 24 15.34 7.34 3.24
C ASP A 24 13.85 7.25 2.87
N VAL A 25 13.24 6.07 3.06
CA VAL A 25 11.85 5.82 2.66
C VAL A 25 11.10 5.03 3.73
N VAL A 26 9.91 5.47 4.09
CA VAL A 26 8.95 4.71 4.90
C VAL A 26 7.80 4.26 4.01
N ILE A 27 7.51 2.95 3.99
CA ILE A 27 6.40 2.36 3.22
C ILE A 27 5.41 1.74 4.20
N GLY A 28 4.11 1.96 4.00
CA GLY A 28 3.08 1.37 4.84
C GLY A 28 1.70 1.32 4.22
N GLY A 29 0.90 0.35 4.69
CA GLY A 29 -0.51 0.23 4.35
C GLY A 29 -1.36 0.19 5.62
N PRO A 30 -1.55 1.32 6.34
CA PRO A 30 -2.35 1.34 7.56
C PRO A 30 -3.77 0.87 7.26
N PRO A 31 -4.32 -0.08 8.03
CA PRO A 31 -5.64 -0.62 7.74
C PRO A 31 -6.74 0.45 7.82
N CYS A 32 -7.66 0.39 6.86
CA CYS A 32 -8.80 1.29 6.73
C CYS A 32 -10.08 0.45 6.64
N GLN A 33 -10.45 -0.19 7.73
CA GLN A 33 -11.49 -1.23 7.75
C GLN A 33 -12.90 -0.70 7.52
N GLY A 34 -13.20 0.53 7.90
CA GLY A 34 -14.52 1.14 7.72
C GLY A 34 -14.87 1.49 6.26
N PHE A 35 -13.89 1.48 5.34
CA PHE A 35 -14.07 1.84 3.92
C PHE A 35 -14.02 0.66 2.97
N SER A 36 -13.77 -0.56 3.46
CA SER A 36 -13.80 -1.74 2.63
C SER A 36 -15.24 -1.99 2.14
N GLN A 37 -15.41 -2.29 0.85
CA GLN A 37 -16.72 -2.59 0.25
C GLN A 37 -17.44 -3.79 0.90
N LYS A 38 -16.70 -4.64 1.63
CA LYS A 38 -17.20 -5.82 2.34
C LYS A 38 -17.47 -5.56 3.84
N GLY A 39 -17.06 -4.41 4.39
CA GLY A 39 -17.30 -4.05 5.79
C GLY A 39 -18.64 -3.33 5.98
N GLN A 40 -19.24 -3.45 7.16
CA GLN A 40 -20.34 -2.55 7.53
C GLN A 40 -19.80 -1.12 7.44
N ARG A 41 -20.46 -0.27 6.66
CA ARG A 41 -20.15 1.16 6.53
C ARG A 41 -20.28 1.80 7.92
N LYS A 42 -19.22 1.77 8.71
CA LYS A 42 -19.11 2.54 9.92
C LYS A 42 -18.42 3.85 9.58
N THR A 43 -19.14 4.91 9.88
CA THR A 43 -18.82 6.31 9.60
C THR A 43 -17.54 6.81 10.27
N ILE A 44 -17.28 8.11 10.18
CA ILE A 44 -16.21 8.91 10.84
C ILE A 44 -15.95 8.56 12.32
N HIS A 45 -16.88 7.87 12.99
CA HIS A 45 -16.76 7.48 14.41
C HIS A 45 -16.04 6.16 14.66
N ASP A 46 -15.59 5.42 13.63
CA ASP A 46 -14.83 4.19 13.82
C ASP A 46 -13.33 4.51 14.01
N GLU A 47 -12.83 4.33 15.24
CA GLU A 47 -11.42 4.59 15.60
C GLU A 47 -10.42 3.89 14.68
N ARG A 48 -10.80 2.74 14.09
CA ARG A 48 -9.96 2.00 13.14
C ARG A 48 -9.72 2.74 11.84
N ASN A 49 -10.54 3.75 11.51
CA ASN A 49 -10.35 4.60 10.35
C ASN A 49 -9.21 5.61 10.55
N PHE A 50 -8.74 5.77 11.77
CA PHE A 50 -7.66 6.69 12.13
C PHE A 50 -6.31 6.02 12.35
N LEU A 51 -6.17 4.72 12.05
CA LEU A 51 -4.88 4.02 12.15
C LEU A 51 -3.80 4.62 11.24
N PHE A 52 -4.18 5.36 10.20
CA PHE A 52 -3.23 6.12 9.41
C PHE A 52 -2.49 7.19 10.25
N LYS A 53 -3.06 7.68 11.35
CA LYS A 53 -2.39 8.63 12.26
C LYS A 53 -1.15 8.04 12.90
N TYR A 54 -1.17 6.75 13.25
CA TYR A 54 0.03 6.06 13.73
C TYR A 54 1.10 5.98 12.65
N TYR A 55 0.70 5.78 11.39
CA TYR A 55 1.64 5.85 10.28
C TYR A 55 2.24 7.26 10.13
N VAL A 56 1.43 8.31 10.25
CA VAL A 56 1.93 9.71 10.27
C VAL A 56 2.92 9.92 11.41
N SER A 57 2.61 9.44 12.63
CA SER A 57 3.52 9.56 13.78
C SER A 57 4.85 8.83 13.56
N VAL A 58 4.83 7.66 12.92
CA VAL A 58 6.07 6.96 12.55
C VAL A 58 6.88 7.77 11.52
N VAL A 59 6.22 8.34 10.51
CA VAL A 59 6.90 9.20 9.52
C VAL A 59 7.47 10.45 10.18
N GLU A 60 6.76 11.07 11.12
CA GLU A 60 7.24 12.21 11.90
C GLU A 60 8.51 11.88 12.70
N LEU A 61 8.50 10.76 13.44
CA LEU A 61 9.64 10.31 14.25
C LEU A 61 10.85 9.93 13.41
N VAL A 62 10.63 9.21 12.31
CA VAL A 62 11.71 8.73 11.43
C VAL A 62 12.24 9.84 10.53
N ASN A 63 11.39 10.81 10.18
CA ASN A 63 11.69 11.93 9.29
C ASN A 63 12.38 11.53 7.97
N PRO A 64 11.79 10.59 7.19
CA PRO A 64 12.39 10.08 5.97
C PRO A 64 12.33 11.12 4.84
N LYS A 65 13.18 10.98 3.81
CA LYS A 65 13.11 11.83 2.61
C LYS A 65 11.81 11.61 1.84
N TYR A 66 11.32 10.38 1.83
CA TYR A 66 10.10 9.97 1.14
C TYR A 66 9.25 9.05 1.99
N PHE A 67 7.95 9.07 1.74
CA PHE A 67 7.08 8.00 2.21
C PHE A 67 6.15 7.52 1.10
N VAL A 68 5.68 6.28 1.22
CA VAL A 68 4.63 5.70 0.36
C VAL A 68 3.57 5.07 1.24
N MET A 69 2.34 5.55 1.13
CA MET A 69 1.18 4.99 1.82
C MET A 69 0.22 4.35 0.82
N GLU A 70 -0.09 3.07 1.00
CA GLU A 70 -1.08 2.32 0.21
C GLU A 70 -2.38 2.16 0.99
N ASN A 71 -3.49 2.23 0.29
CA ASN A 71 -4.79 1.96 0.90
C ASN A 71 -5.86 1.57 -0.15
N VAL A 72 -7.09 1.35 0.31
CA VAL A 72 -8.24 1.15 -0.58
C VAL A 72 -8.64 2.48 -1.26
N PRO A 73 -9.17 2.46 -2.51
CA PRO A 73 -9.52 3.68 -3.25
C PRO A 73 -10.46 4.62 -2.50
N ASN A 74 -11.36 4.05 -1.71
CA ASN A 74 -12.35 4.83 -0.95
C ASN A 74 -11.73 5.78 0.09
N LEU A 75 -10.48 5.56 0.51
CA LEU A 75 -9.77 6.50 1.39
C LEU A 75 -9.74 7.92 0.81
N LEU A 76 -9.60 8.04 -0.51
CA LEU A 76 -9.50 9.35 -1.17
C LEU A 76 -10.85 10.04 -1.39
N THR A 77 -11.96 9.30 -1.39
CA THR A 77 -13.28 9.83 -1.80
C THR A 77 -14.36 9.75 -0.73
N ALA A 78 -14.17 8.88 0.29
CA ALA A 78 -15.17 8.72 1.35
C ALA A 78 -15.42 10.04 2.09
N GLU A 79 -16.67 10.22 2.52
CA GLU A 79 -17.13 11.41 3.26
C GLU A 79 -16.72 12.73 2.57
N GLY A 80 -16.89 12.80 1.24
CA GLY A 80 -16.54 14.00 0.46
C GLY A 80 -15.02 14.26 0.40
N GLY A 81 -14.17 13.27 0.68
CA GLY A 81 -12.71 13.41 0.70
C GLY A 81 -12.15 13.85 2.06
N TYR A 82 -12.93 13.76 3.13
CA TYR A 82 -12.52 14.16 4.49
C TYR A 82 -11.17 13.55 4.88
N PHE A 83 -11.01 12.23 4.73
CA PHE A 83 -9.76 11.55 5.14
C PHE A 83 -8.56 11.94 4.29
N ARG A 84 -8.78 12.16 3.01
CA ARG A 84 -7.74 12.69 2.12
C ARG A 84 -7.26 14.06 2.60
N HIS A 85 -8.15 14.97 2.90
CA HIS A 85 -7.80 16.31 3.40
C HIS A 85 -7.08 16.24 4.74
N GLU A 86 -7.51 15.38 5.66
CA GLU A 86 -6.84 15.20 6.95
C GLU A 86 -5.41 14.67 6.77
N ILE A 87 -5.20 13.71 5.87
CA ILE A 87 -3.86 13.20 5.52
C ILE A 87 -3.01 14.32 4.90
N GLU A 88 -3.54 15.08 3.95
CA GLU A 88 -2.86 16.23 3.33
C GLU A 88 -2.42 17.25 4.39
N GLU A 89 -3.31 17.64 5.28
CA GLU A 89 -2.99 18.61 6.34
C GLU A 89 -1.90 18.12 7.28
N LEU A 90 -1.97 16.85 7.72
CA LEU A 90 -0.98 16.29 8.63
C LEU A 90 0.40 16.26 8.01
N PHE A 91 0.54 15.75 6.79
CA PHE A 91 1.83 15.66 6.12
C PHE A 91 2.37 17.02 5.66
N ASN A 92 1.50 17.94 5.23
CA ASN A 92 1.92 19.31 4.91
C ASN A 92 2.50 20.03 6.14
N LYS A 93 1.92 19.85 7.34
CA LYS A 93 2.47 20.37 8.60
C LYS A 93 3.87 19.84 8.90
N LEU A 94 4.16 18.60 8.47
CA LEU A 94 5.49 17.97 8.61
C LEU A 94 6.47 18.36 7.48
N GLY A 95 6.05 19.21 6.53
CA GLY A 95 6.90 19.68 5.43
C GLY A 95 6.95 18.75 4.21
N TYR A 96 6.03 17.80 4.10
CA TYR A 96 5.90 16.92 2.93
C TYR A 96 4.97 17.50 1.88
N SER A 97 5.39 17.51 0.62
CA SER A 97 4.51 17.65 -0.54
C SER A 97 3.99 16.28 -0.97
N LEU A 98 2.74 16.22 -1.40
CA LEU A 98 2.06 14.96 -1.72
C LEU A 98 1.70 14.86 -3.21
N GLU A 99 1.80 13.66 -3.74
CA GLU A 99 1.15 13.21 -4.97
C GLU A 99 0.33 11.96 -4.64
N TYR A 100 -0.89 11.87 -5.15
CA TYR A 100 -1.74 10.70 -4.88
C TYR A 100 -2.68 10.38 -6.04
N GLY A 101 -3.13 9.15 -6.08
CA GLY A 101 -4.09 8.67 -7.08
C GLY A 101 -4.48 7.22 -6.85
N VAL A 102 -5.35 6.74 -7.72
CA VAL A 102 -5.76 5.33 -7.73
C VAL A 102 -5.03 4.62 -8.86
N LEU A 103 -4.22 3.64 -8.53
CA LEU A 103 -3.52 2.78 -9.46
C LEU A 103 -4.23 1.43 -9.56
N ASN A 104 -4.25 0.83 -10.76
CA ASN A 104 -4.74 -0.53 -10.96
C ASN A 104 -3.55 -1.43 -11.34
N ALA A 105 -3.34 -2.52 -10.63
CA ALA A 105 -2.21 -3.41 -10.82
C ALA A 105 -2.11 -3.95 -12.26
N SER A 106 -3.25 -4.21 -12.91
CA SER A 106 -3.28 -4.66 -14.31
C SER A 106 -2.64 -3.67 -15.29
N ASP A 107 -2.71 -2.36 -14.99
CA ASP A 107 -2.14 -1.33 -15.85
C ASP A 107 -0.60 -1.32 -15.82
N TYR A 108 0.00 -2.11 -14.94
CA TYR A 108 1.45 -2.22 -14.71
C TYR A 108 1.99 -3.64 -14.96
N GLY A 109 1.22 -4.47 -15.67
CA GLY A 109 1.64 -5.83 -16.06
C GLY A 109 1.44 -6.90 -14.98
N VAL A 110 0.63 -6.63 -13.95
CA VAL A 110 0.25 -7.65 -12.96
C VAL A 110 -1.06 -8.30 -13.44
N PRO A 111 -1.18 -9.63 -13.50
CA PRO A 111 -2.39 -10.33 -13.94
C PRO A 111 -3.51 -10.28 -12.90
N GLN A 112 -3.76 -9.11 -12.34
CA GLN A 112 -4.77 -8.89 -11.32
C GLN A 112 -5.42 -7.52 -11.45
N ASN A 113 -6.74 -7.51 -11.53
CA ASN A 113 -7.50 -6.27 -11.45
C ASN A 113 -7.63 -5.83 -9.97
N ARG A 114 -6.61 -5.11 -9.48
CA ARG A 114 -6.50 -4.65 -8.09
C ARG A 114 -6.27 -3.14 -8.04
N ARG A 115 -7.29 -2.41 -7.68
CA ARG A 115 -7.21 -0.95 -7.53
C ARG A 115 -6.80 -0.57 -6.10
N ARG A 116 -5.83 0.36 -6.00
CA ARG A 116 -5.34 0.89 -4.72
C ARG A 116 -5.11 2.40 -4.80
N ALA A 117 -5.47 3.08 -3.72
CA ALA A 117 -4.99 4.44 -3.48
C ALA A 117 -3.52 4.36 -3.10
N VAL A 118 -2.70 5.18 -3.75
CA VAL A 118 -1.28 5.35 -3.44
C VAL A 118 -1.05 6.82 -3.19
N ILE A 119 -0.39 7.13 -2.07
CA ILE A 119 0.01 8.48 -1.68
C ILE A 119 1.53 8.46 -1.52
N ILE A 120 2.22 9.32 -2.24
CA ILE A 120 3.67 9.50 -2.15
C ILE A 120 3.95 10.88 -1.58
N GLY A 121 4.79 10.96 -0.57
CA GLY A 121 5.26 12.23 0.00
C GLY A 121 6.76 12.41 -0.17
N LYS A 122 7.19 13.66 -0.35
CA LYS A 122 8.59 14.06 -0.35
C LYS A 122 8.80 15.23 0.60
N LEU A 123 9.77 15.08 1.47
CA LEU A 123 10.19 16.12 2.40
C LEU A 123 10.94 17.23 1.66
N ASN A 124 10.55 18.48 1.91
CA ASN A 124 11.22 19.67 1.38
C ASN A 124 11.41 19.67 -0.14
N GLY A 125 10.34 19.53 -0.89
CA GLY A 125 10.35 19.62 -2.35
C GLY A 125 9.12 18.95 -2.98
N ASP A 126 9.00 19.02 -4.31
CA ASP A 126 7.86 18.47 -5.03
C ASP A 126 7.82 16.94 -4.94
N ALA A 127 6.66 16.37 -4.63
CA ALA A 127 6.46 14.94 -4.65
C ALA A 127 6.68 14.37 -6.07
N PRO A 128 7.29 13.17 -6.19
CA PRO A 128 7.42 12.50 -7.47
C PRO A 128 6.03 12.16 -8.01
N LYS A 129 5.89 12.28 -9.35
CA LYS A 129 4.65 11.87 -10.01
C LYS A 129 4.40 10.39 -9.87
N LEU A 130 3.12 10.02 -9.80
CA LEU A 130 2.73 8.61 -9.87
C LEU A 130 3.18 7.99 -11.19
N PRO A 131 3.54 6.69 -11.20
CA PRO A 131 3.99 6.03 -12.41
C PRO A 131 2.91 6.04 -13.48
N VAL A 132 3.34 6.20 -14.74
CA VAL A 132 2.44 6.12 -15.90
C VAL A 132 2.15 4.65 -16.19
N PRO A 133 0.89 4.27 -16.48
CA PRO A 133 0.53 2.91 -16.86
C PRO A 133 1.37 2.40 -18.02
N LYS A 134 1.92 1.20 -17.86
CA LYS A 134 2.56 0.45 -18.94
C LYS A 134 1.54 -0.58 -19.40
N ARG A 135 0.80 -0.30 -20.46
CA ARG A 135 -0.19 -1.25 -21.01
C ARG A 135 0.51 -2.53 -21.50
N ASN A 136 0.71 -3.46 -20.60
CA ASN A 136 1.04 -4.85 -20.90
C ASN A 136 -0.16 -5.66 -20.40
N ASP A 137 -0.99 -6.12 -21.32
CA ASP A 137 -2.16 -6.94 -21.02
C ASP A 137 -1.70 -8.36 -20.66
N VAL A 138 -1.18 -8.52 -19.44
CA VAL A 138 -0.85 -9.85 -18.88
C VAL A 138 -2.11 -10.45 -18.30
N THR A 139 -2.47 -11.63 -18.79
CA THR A 139 -3.61 -12.39 -18.30
C THR A 139 -3.21 -13.35 -17.18
N ILE A 140 -4.21 -13.90 -16.48
CA ILE A 140 -3.96 -14.98 -15.50
C ILE A 140 -3.36 -16.19 -16.20
N TRP A 141 -3.80 -16.47 -17.44
CA TRP A 141 -3.26 -17.57 -18.24
C TRP A 141 -1.75 -17.37 -18.51
N ASP A 142 -1.33 -16.18 -18.88
CA ASP A 142 0.10 -15.87 -19.09
C ASP A 142 0.95 -16.03 -17.83
N ALA A 143 0.35 -16.00 -16.65
CA ALA A 143 1.08 -16.03 -15.39
C ALA A 143 1.15 -17.42 -14.74
N ILE A 144 0.16 -18.30 -15.00
CA ILE A 144 0.05 -19.59 -14.30
C ILE A 144 -0.44 -20.73 -15.20
N SER A 145 -0.33 -20.62 -16.53
CA SER A 145 -0.78 -21.69 -17.44
C SER A 145 -0.01 -23.00 -17.24
N ASP A 146 1.24 -22.91 -16.87
CA ASP A 146 2.12 -24.05 -16.51
C ASP A 146 1.63 -24.82 -15.26
N LEU A 147 0.79 -24.18 -14.41
CA LEU A 147 0.17 -24.77 -13.22
C LEU A 147 -1.28 -25.22 -13.44
N ALA A 148 -1.85 -25.04 -14.63
CA ALA A 148 -3.27 -25.31 -14.92
C ALA A 148 -3.68 -26.78 -14.82
N TYR A 149 -2.75 -27.70 -14.61
CA TYR A 149 -3.01 -29.12 -14.36
C TYR A 149 -3.37 -29.45 -12.90
N LEU A 150 -3.21 -28.48 -11.97
CA LEU A 150 -3.53 -28.65 -10.57
C LEU A 150 -5.00 -28.34 -10.32
N GLU A 151 -5.67 -29.20 -9.59
CA GLU A 151 -7.01 -28.97 -9.08
C GLU A 151 -6.95 -28.27 -7.70
N SER A 152 -8.11 -27.77 -7.26
CA SER A 152 -8.17 -27.08 -5.95
C SER A 152 -7.80 -28.02 -4.80
N GLY A 153 -6.77 -27.64 -4.04
CA GLY A 153 -6.24 -28.42 -2.92
C GLY A 153 -5.16 -29.43 -3.32
N GLU A 154 -4.78 -29.48 -4.58
CA GLU A 154 -3.63 -30.26 -5.04
C GLU A 154 -2.33 -29.45 -4.98
N GLY A 155 -1.21 -30.17 -5.02
CA GLY A 155 0.13 -29.63 -4.95
C GLY A 155 0.82 -29.93 -3.63
N SER A 156 2.09 -29.55 -3.55
CA SER A 156 2.93 -29.67 -2.33
C SER A 156 3.75 -28.41 -2.14
N GLU A 157 4.34 -28.22 -0.94
CA GLU A 157 5.21 -27.07 -0.66
C GLU A 157 6.42 -27.02 -1.61
N GLU A 158 6.88 -28.18 -2.07
CA GLU A 158 7.93 -28.33 -3.09
C GLU A 158 7.48 -29.36 -4.11
N GLN A 159 7.50 -28.98 -5.39
CA GLN A 159 7.20 -29.88 -6.51
C GLN A 159 7.91 -29.40 -7.78
N GLU A 160 8.17 -30.34 -8.69
CA GLU A 160 8.70 -30.00 -10.02
C GLU A 160 7.59 -29.47 -10.93
N TYR A 161 7.92 -28.51 -11.78
CA TYR A 161 7.02 -28.05 -12.83
C TYR A 161 6.79 -29.17 -13.84
N LYS A 162 5.52 -29.46 -14.12
CA LYS A 162 5.12 -30.49 -15.08
C LYS A 162 5.27 -30.02 -16.52
N TYR A 163 5.08 -28.74 -16.74
CA TYR A 163 5.16 -28.10 -18.04
C TYR A 163 6.21 -26.99 -18.04
N PRO A 164 6.87 -26.75 -19.19
CA PRO A 164 7.83 -25.64 -19.30
C PRO A 164 7.09 -24.30 -19.28
N ALA A 165 7.79 -23.24 -18.84
CA ALA A 165 7.31 -21.87 -18.97
C ALA A 165 7.11 -21.50 -20.45
N GLU A 166 5.91 -21.09 -20.81
CA GLU A 166 5.54 -20.72 -22.20
C GLU A 166 5.54 -19.21 -22.41
N SER A 167 5.00 -18.48 -21.43
CA SER A 167 4.90 -17.01 -21.51
C SER A 167 6.19 -16.32 -21.06
N ASP A 168 6.33 -15.04 -21.40
CA ASP A 168 7.43 -14.22 -20.88
C ASP A 168 7.27 -13.87 -19.40
N TYR A 169 6.04 -14.01 -18.86
CA TYR A 169 5.77 -13.79 -17.44
C TYR A 169 6.20 -14.99 -16.56
N GLU A 170 6.08 -16.22 -17.09
CA GLU A 170 6.49 -17.45 -16.42
C GLU A 170 8.02 -17.66 -16.44
N LYS A 171 8.76 -17.09 -17.38
CA LYS A 171 10.24 -17.10 -17.50
C LYS A 171 10.91 -16.16 -16.52
#